data_941d445e475a84c1a392898bff765eca
#
_entry.id   941d445e475a84c1a392898bff765eca
#
_cell.length_a   1.000
_cell.length_b   1.000
_cell.length_c   1.000
_cell.angle_alpha   90.00
_cell.angle_beta   90.00
_cell.angle_gamma   90.00
#
_symmetry.space_group_name_H-M   'P 1'
#
loop_
_entity.id
_entity.type
_entity.pdbx_description
1 polymer ?
#
loop_
_entity_poly.entity_id
_entity_poly.type
_entity_poly.pdbx_seq_one_letter_code
_entity_poly.pdbx_strand_id
1 'polypeptide(L)'
;RLKRSERRYKDQVHVRIVHALTQIGTAAVHELIGALSSEHSSVRLGAVRVLGNLGFASREAAPRLFDLFADDSESVRFSAGSALGRIGDVAYPQIMQGLSAESALVRTAAAHAVVWIPANSRPAIHLAKRLAKETDNETKVAGLNALTRIGFDGERLLGLLLPSLDSEEPRLRQEALSGILSLRPNSRSAVPHLIDRLVAEDPSKRKQAIDLLGRMGHDASVAVPKLIIRLGKADEEEKRSIRNALVEMGPASIPSLLNSAMEIPLTKLLGETWQADCIGGIGIQAVSSLTNSLKENPGNGAGLLSLVALQKIGDKSPKTRQVILPWVDHEQAVFRGAALSALVASSTKPNTLMPRLQAAMGDPNSLVRQAAMDALASFGSSAKGATTALINSLDDKDAAVQLSAIRAIGKLESDDAALAERLVKFLDGANPETRLAVVVSLGGFRRLPDSAVNS
;
A
#
# COMPACT_ATOMS: atom_id res chain seq x y z
N ARG A 1 30.72 -11.61 -21.10
CA ARG A 1 29.60 -12.16 -21.92
C ARG A 1 29.81 -13.64 -22.24
N LEU A 2 31.01 -14.10 -22.63
CA LEU A 2 31.33 -15.52 -22.96
C LEU A 2 31.05 -16.48 -21.77
N LYS A 3 31.53 -16.19 -20.55
CA LYS A 3 31.27 -17.03 -19.36
C LYS A 3 29.76 -17.17 -19.02
N ARG A 4 28.94 -16.17 -19.36
CA ARG A 4 27.49 -16.19 -19.13
C ARG A 4 26.76 -17.04 -20.20
N SER A 5 27.27 -17.07 -21.44
CA SER A 5 26.72 -17.90 -22.50
C SER A 5 27.09 -19.38 -22.32
N GLU A 6 28.31 -19.68 -21.88
CA GLU A 6 28.74 -21.05 -21.56
C GLU A 6 27.95 -21.63 -20.36
N ARG A 7 27.70 -20.82 -19.33
CA ARG A 7 26.89 -21.25 -18.20
C ARG A 7 25.45 -21.55 -18.62
N ARG A 8 24.84 -20.68 -19.44
CA ARG A 8 23.51 -20.94 -20.04
C ARG A 8 23.45 -22.20 -20.87
N TYR A 9 24.49 -22.46 -21.69
CA TYR A 9 24.54 -23.65 -22.50
C TYR A 9 24.64 -24.93 -21.64
N LYS A 10 25.49 -24.94 -20.61
CA LYS A 10 25.59 -26.04 -19.66
C LYS A 10 24.28 -26.29 -18.93
N ASP A 11 23.60 -25.22 -18.50
CA ASP A 11 22.28 -25.32 -17.86
C ASP A 11 21.23 -25.92 -18.78
N GLN A 12 21.21 -25.52 -20.07
CA GLN A 12 20.27 -26.06 -21.06
C GLN A 12 20.54 -27.55 -21.38
N VAL A 13 21.80 -27.95 -21.50
CA VAL A 13 22.16 -29.34 -21.68
C VAL A 13 21.74 -30.19 -20.53
N HIS A 14 22.00 -29.72 -19.30
CA HIS A 14 21.58 -30.40 -18.08
C HIS A 14 20.06 -30.61 -18.01
N VAL A 15 19.27 -29.57 -18.31
CA VAL A 15 17.79 -29.66 -18.35
C VAL A 15 17.32 -30.69 -19.37
N ARG A 16 17.94 -30.72 -20.55
CA ARG A 16 17.59 -31.69 -21.61
C ARG A 16 17.91 -33.13 -21.21
N ILE A 17 19.05 -33.36 -20.55
CA ILE A 17 19.45 -34.69 -20.05
C ILE A 17 18.45 -35.15 -18.99
N VAL A 18 18.13 -34.28 -18.02
CA VAL A 18 17.12 -34.58 -16.98
C VAL A 18 15.78 -34.95 -17.62
N HIS A 19 15.34 -34.17 -18.64
CA HIS A 19 14.10 -34.46 -19.33
C HIS A 19 14.13 -35.80 -20.07
N ALA A 20 15.20 -36.08 -20.82
CA ALA A 20 15.36 -37.33 -21.57
C ALA A 20 15.36 -38.55 -20.63
N LEU A 21 16.11 -38.50 -19.53
CA LEU A 21 16.15 -39.58 -18.55
C LEU A 21 14.78 -39.76 -17.83
N THR A 22 14.05 -38.67 -17.60
CA THR A 22 12.67 -38.76 -17.07
C THR A 22 11.75 -39.48 -18.06
N GLN A 23 11.91 -39.29 -19.36
CA GLN A 23 11.12 -40.00 -20.39
C GLN A 23 11.43 -41.50 -20.46
N ILE A 24 12.67 -41.90 -20.16
CA ILE A 24 13.04 -43.35 -20.07
C ILE A 24 12.27 -44.01 -18.91
N GLY A 25 11.90 -43.24 -17.89
CA GLY A 25 11.03 -43.70 -16.78
C GLY A 25 11.73 -44.66 -15.84
N THR A 26 10.99 -45.67 -15.37
CA THR A 26 11.44 -46.61 -14.31
C THR A 26 12.67 -47.43 -14.70
N ALA A 27 12.92 -47.66 -15.99
CA ALA A 27 14.10 -48.39 -16.45
C ALA A 27 15.43 -47.72 -16.07
N ALA A 28 15.41 -46.39 -15.85
CA ALA A 28 16.62 -45.65 -15.46
C ALA A 28 16.82 -45.60 -13.92
N VAL A 29 15.87 -46.05 -13.10
CA VAL A 29 15.91 -45.84 -11.64
C VAL A 29 17.14 -46.49 -10.99
N HIS A 30 17.47 -47.71 -11.38
CA HIS A 30 18.62 -48.43 -10.80
C HIS A 30 19.94 -47.68 -11.06
N GLU A 31 20.20 -47.28 -12.30
CA GLU A 31 21.40 -46.54 -12.68
C GLU A 31 21.44 -45.15 -12.02
N LEU A 32 20.28 -44.50 -11.88
CA LEU A 32 20.20 -43.21 -11.22
C LEU A 32 20.48 -43.32 -9.73
N ILE A 33 20.09 -44.43 -9.06
CA ILE A 33 20.46 -44.71 -7.67
C ILE A 33 21.98 -44.82 -7.55
N GLY A 34 22.65 -45.52 -8.47
CA GLY A 34 24.10 -45.57 -8.52
C GLY A 34 24.76 -44.20 -8.71
N ALA A 35 24.17 -43.33 -9.56
CA ALA A 35 24.67 -41.99 -9.80
C ALA A 35 24.56 -41.06 -8.58
N LEU A 36 23.72 -41.35 -7.58
CA LEU A 36 23.64 -40.58 -6.32
C LEU A 36 24.94 -40.60 -5.52
N SER A 37 25.83 -41.58 -5.77
CA SER A 37 27.13 -41.73 -5.10
C SER A 37 28.28 -41.12 -5.91
N SER A 38 28.02 -40.41 -7.00
CA SER A 38 29.03 -39.75 -7.83
C SER A 38 29.84 -38.71 -7.06
N GLU A 39 31.15 -38.66 -7.31
CA GLU A 39 32.04 -37.61 -6.77
C GLU A 39 31.61 -36.21 -7.22
N HIS A 40 31.00 -36.09 -8.42
CA HIS A 40 30.57 -34.85 -9.00
C HIS A 40 29.15 -34.44 -8.52
N SER A 41 29.03 -33.35 -7.78
CA SER A 41 27.76 -32.84 -7.27
C SER A 41 26.73 -32.55 -8.39
N SER A 42 27.19 -32.18 -9.59
CA SER A 42 26.32 -31.97 -10.77
C SER A 42 25.65 -33.27 -11.24
N VAL A 43 26.34 -34.41 -11.15
CA VAL A 43 25.78 -35.73 -11.47
C VAL A 43 24.79 -36.16 -10.41
N ARG A 44 25.17 -36.05 -9.11
CA ARG A 44 24.25 -36.31 -8.01
C ARG A 44 22.96 -35.46 -8.14
N LEU A 45 23.09 -34.15 -8.41
CA LEU A 45 21.96 -33.25 -8.59
C LEU A 45 21.06 -33.66 -9.77
N GLY A 46 21.68 -34.08 -10.90
CA GLY A 46 20.95 -34.59 -12.05
C GLY A 46 20.13 -35.82 -11.73
N ALA A 47 20.75 -36.82 -11.09
CA ALA A 47 20.10 -38.05 -10.67
C ALA A 47 18.93 -37.77 -9.70
N VAL A 48 19.16 -36.94 -8.67
CA VAL A 48 18.12 -36.53 -7.70
C VAL A 48 16.92 -35.90 -8.39
N ARG A 49 17.15 -35.00 -9.37
CA ARG A 49 16.06 -34.32 -10.09
C ARG A 49 15.23 -35.28 -10.94
N VAL A 50 15.89 -36.22 -11.64
CA VAL A 50 15.17 -37.25 -12.42
C VAL A 50 14.34 -38.13 -11.49
N LEU A 51 14.93 -38.65 -10.41
CA LEU A 51 14.23 -39.48 -9.43
C LEU A 51 13.03 -38.74 -8.82
N GLY A 52 13.21 -37.45 -8.47
CA GLY A 52 12.11 -36.60 -7.98
C GLY A 52 11.00 -36.37 -9.01
N ASN A 53 11.36 -36.25 -10.31
CA ASN A 53 10.37 -36.13 -11.38
C ASN A 53 9.59 -37.43 -11.62
N LEU A 54 10.21 -38.58 -11.42
CA LEU A 54 9.57 -39.91 -11.49
C LEU A 54 8.60 -40.12 -10.30
N GLY A 55 8.75 -39.38 -9.20
CA GLY A 55 7.88 -39.46 -8.03
C GLY A 55 7.80 -40.88 -7.46
N PHE A 56 6.60 -41.38 -7.19
CA PHE A 56 6.37 -42.73 -6.63
C PHE A 56 7.07 -43.84 -7.41
N ALA A 57 7.25 -43.69 -8.71
CA ALA A 57 7.94 -44.71 -9.52
C ALA A 57 9.43 -44.92 -9.11
N SER A 58 10.04 -43.98 -8.42
CA SER A 58 11.40 -44.03 -7.90
C SER A 58 11.48 -44.31 -6.39
N ARG A 59 10.43 -44.86 -5.78
CA ARG A 59 10.36 -45.12 -4.32
C ARG A 59 11.52 -45.89 -3.75
N GLU A 60 12.14 -46.77 -4.55
CA GLU A 60 13.32 -47.58 -4.14
C GLU A 60 14.55 -46.69 -3.84
N ALA A 61 14.58 -45.48 -4.42
CA ALA A 61 15.65 -44.50 -4.19
C ALA A 61 15.52 -43.77 -2.83
N ALA A 62 14.39 -43.89 -2.12
CA ALA A 62 14.14 -43.09 -0.94
C ALA A 62 15.22 -43.21 0.16
N PRO A 63 15.79 -44.40 0.50
CA PRO A 63 16.88 -44.47 1.47
C PRO A 63 18.15 -43.72 1.00
N ARG A 64 18.51 -43.84 -0.27
CA ARG A 64 19.70 -43.18 -0.83
C ARG A 64 19.50 -41.65 -1.00
N LEU A 65 18.30 -41.22 -1.31
CA LEU A 65 17.97 -39.81 -1.31
C LEU A 65 18.02 -39.18 0.07
N PHE A 66 17.69 -39.96 1.11
CA PHE A 66 17.83 -39.50 2.50
C PHE A 66 19.29 -39.30 2.90
N ASP A 67 20.22 -40.19 2.46
CA ASP A 67 21.65 -40.02 2.71
C ASP A 67 22.17 -38.67 2.21
N LEU A 68 21.59 -38.14 1.11
CA LEU A 68 21.94 -36.84 0.52
C LEU A 68 21.42 -35.62 1.29
N PHE A 69 20.70 -35.80 2.40
CA PHE A 69 20.36 -34.69 3.29
C PHE A 69 21.60 -34.10 3.98
N ALA A 70 22.69 -34.88 4.06
CA ALA A 70 24.00 -34.46 4.56
C ALA A 70 25.00 -34.14 3.44
N ASP A 71 24.56 -34.05 2.17
CA ASP A 71 25.45 -33.75 1.02
C ASP A 71 26.21 -32.42 1.22
N ASP A 72 27.44 -32.35 0.73
CA ASP A 72 28.26 -31.14 0.76
C ASP A 72 27.64 -29.99 -0.07
N SER A 73 26.95 -30.32 -1.16
CA SER A 73 26.25 -29.37 -2.01
C SER A 73 24.84 -29.04 -1.48
N GLU A 74 24.60 -27.75 -1.16
CA GLU A 74 23.29 -27.25 -0.76
C GLU A 74 22.20 -27.56 -1.81
N SER A 75 22.53 -27.42 -3.11
CA SER A 75 21.60 -27.70 -4.19
C SER A 75 21.18 -29.17 -4.23
N VAL A 76 22.10 -30.10 -3.88
CA VAL A 76 21.79 -31.53 -3.77
C VAL A 76 20.91 -31.79 -2.56
N ARG A 77 21.23 -31.24 -1.38
CA ARG A 77 20.41 -31.37 -0.16
C ARG A 77 18.97 -30.92 -0.41
N PHE A 78 18.80 -29.70 -0.97
CA PHE A 78 17.47 -29.13 -1.29
C PHE A 78 16.69 -30.01 -2.28
N SER A 79 17.37 -30.48 -3.34
CA SER A 79 16.73 -31.32 -4.35
C SER A 79 16.37 -32.70 -3.82
N ALA A 80 17.19 -33.27 -2.93
CA ALA A 80 16.90 -34.55 -2.28
C ALA A 80 15.65 -34.48 -1.39
N GLY A 81 15.49 -33.39 -0.63
CA GLY A 81 14.25 -33.13 0.12
C GLY A 81 13.04 -33.07 -0.81
N SER A 82 13.15 -32.28 -1.89
CA SER A 82 12.07 -32.14 -2.88
C SER A 82 11.73 -33.48 -3.55
N ALA A 83 12.74 -34.31 -3.84
CA ALA A 83 12.54 -35.64 -4.44
C ALA A 83 11.79 -36.57 -3.50
N LEU A 84 12.20 -36.64 -2.22
CA LEU A 84 11.49 -37.44 -1.21
C LEU A 84 10.05 -36.99 -1.01
N GLY A 85 9.79 -35.69 -0.96
CA GLY A 85 8.43 -35.17 -0.87
C GLY A 85 7.55 -35.59 -2.06
N ARG A 86 8.11 -35.60 -3.28
CA ARG A 86 7.41 -36.03 -4.51
C ARG A 86 7.23 -37.56 -4.62
N ILE A 87 8.08 -38.35 -4.01
CA ILE A 87 7.89 -39.80 -3.88
C ILE A 87 6.63 -40.11 -3.06
N GLY A 88 6.31 -39.23 -2.12
CA GLY A 88 5.06 -39.32 -1.34
C GLY A 88 5.16 -40.14 -0.06
N ASP A 89 4.07 -40.77 0.36
CA ASP A 89 3.87 -41.37 1.67
C ASP A 89 4.89 -42.49 2.02
N VAL A 90 5.38 -43.20 1.01
CA VAL A 90 6.41 -44.23 1.17
C VAL A 90 7.71 -43.65 1.73
N ALA A 91 8.01 -42.38 1.46
CA ALA A 91 9.19 -41.66 1.96
C ALA A 91 8.97 -40.96 3.31
N TYR A 92 7.76 -41.01 3.89
CA TYR A 92 7.49 -40.34 5.17
C TYR A 92 8.41 -40.81 6.33
N PRO A 93 8.79 -42.09 6.46
CA PRO A 93 9.73 -42.49 7.49
C PRO A 93 11.07 -41.72 7.39
N GLN A 94 11.65 -41.59 6.20
CA GLN A 94 12.89 -40.86 5.96
C GLN A 94 12.73 -39.36 6.24
N ILE A 95 11.61 -38.74 5.79
CA ILE A 95 11.33 -37.35 6.10
C ILE A 95 11.20 -37.12 7.60
N MET A 96 10.48 -37.96 8.31
CA MET A 96 10.34 -37.91 9.79
C MET A 96 11.67 -38.07 10.51
N GLN A 97 12.51 -39.00 10.07
CA GLN A 97 13.86 -39.20 10.59
C GLN A 97 14.70 -37.93 10.39
N GLY A 98 14.65 -37.35 9.20
CA GLY A 98 15.35 -36.10 8.85
C GLY A 98 14.89 -34.89 9.69
N LEU A 99 13.59 -34.73 9.89
CA LEU A 99 13.03 -33.67 10.75
C LEU A 99 13.45 -33.80 12.22
N SER A 100 13.83 -35.01 12.66
CA SER A 100 14.24 -35.29 14.03
C SER A 100 15.76 -35.35 14.21
N ALA A 101 16.55 -35.17 13.15
CA ALA A 101 17.99 -35.25 13.16
C ALA A 101 18.67 -34.20 14.04
N GLU A 102 19.83 -34.51 14.59
CA GLU A 102 20.66 -33.55 15.35
C GLU A 102 21.23 -32.46 14.45
N SER A 103 21.63 -32.83 13.23
CA SER A 103 22.18 -31.88 12.24
C SER A 103 21.10 -30.92 11.70
N ALA A 104 21.31 -29.62 11.84
CA ALA A 104 20.44 -28.58 11.27
C ALA A 104 20.34 -28.69 9.74
N LEU A 105 21.45 -29.01 9.05
CA LEU A 105 21.45 -29.22 7.61
C LEU A 105 20.46 -30.29 7.16
N VAL A 106 20.43 -31.41 7.91
CA VAL A 106 19.54 -32.53 7.63
C VAL A 106 18.08 -32.14 7.93
N ARG A 107 17.84 -31.42 9.02
CA ARG A 107 16.48 -30.92 9.33
C ARG A 107 15.98 -29.94 8.29
N THR A 108 16.85 -29.04 7.81
CA THR A 108 16.51 -28.08 6.72
C THR A 108 16.14 -28.81 5.43
N ALA A 109 16.94 -29.80 5.02
CA ALA A 109 16.64 -30.63 3.85
C ALA A 109 15.30 -31.38 3.99
N ALA A 110 15.04 -31.94 5.18
CA ALA A 110 13.77 -32.60 5.48
C ALA A 110 12.57 -31.63 5.46
N ALA A 111 12.75 -30.40 5.93
CA ALA A 111 11.71 -29.37 5.87
C ALA A 111 11.33 -29.02 4.41
N HIS A 112 12.30 -29.00 3.50
CA HIS A 112 12.03 -28.81 2.06
C HIS A 112 11.18 -29.94 1.44
N ALA A 113 11.24 -31.16 1.98
CA ALA A 113 10.38 -32.26 1.52
C ALA A 113 8.90 -31.98 1.80
N VAL A 114 8.60 -31.29 2.89
CA VAL A 114 7.21 -31.03 3.34
C VAL A 114 6.43 -30.16 2.34
N VAL A 115 7.10 -29.33 1.52
CA VAL A 115 6.46 -28.52 0.46
C VAL A 115 5.66 -29.36 -0.54
N TRP A 116 5.96 -30.64 -0.69
CA TRP A 116 5.41 -31.53 -1.71
C TRP A 116 4.41 -32.54 -1.16
N ILE A 117 4.06 -32.46 0.12
CA ILE A 117 3.18 -33.42 0.78
C ILE A 117 1.92 -32.72 1.32
N PRO A 118 0.83 -33.45 1.55
CA PRO A 118 -0.41 -32.85 2.07
C PRO A 118 -0.24 -32.19 3.43
N ALA A 119 -0.96 -31.10 3.67
CA ALA A 119 -0.91 -30.32 4.91
C ALA A 119 -1.27 -31.12 6.17
N ASN A 120 -2.17 -32.10 6.05
CA ASN A 120 -2.60 -32.99 7.14
C ASN A 120 -1.72 -34.22 7.31
N SER A 121 -0.61 -34.33 6.59
CA SER A 121 0.31 -35.45 6.67
C SER A 121 1.05 -35.49 8.02
N ARG A 122 1.50 -36.69 8.41
CA ARG A 122 2.31 -36.85 9.64
C ARG A 122 3.59 -36.02 9.66
N PRO A 123 4.40 -35.93 8.56
CA PRO A 123 5.59 -35.10 8.54
C PRO A 123 5.27 -33.62 8.70
N ALA A 124 4.18 -33.09 8.09
CA ALA A 124 3.77 -31.68 8.22
C ALA A 124 3.40 -31.36 9.68
N ILE A 125 2.62 -32.21 10.34
CA ILE A 125 2.26 -32.04 11.74
C ILE A 125 3.49 -32.13 12.64
N HIS A 126 4.43 -33.04 12.34
CA HIS A 126 5.67 -33.20 13.09
C HIS A 126 6.58 -31.98 12.94
N LEU A 127 6.73 -31.46 11.71
CA LEU A 127 7.48 -30.24 11.44
C LEU A 127 6.93 -29.05 12.25
N ALA A 128 5.60 -28.85 12.24
CA ALA A 128 4.99 -27.77 13.01
C ALA A 128 5.30 -27.85 14.51
N LYS A 129 5.21 -29.05 15.09
CA LYS A 129 5.58 -29.27 16.50
C LYS A 129 7.06 -29.02 16.77
N ARG A 130 7.94 -29.42 15.84
CA ARG A 130 9.38 -29.25 15.96
C ARG A 130 9.80 -27.80 15.88
N LEU A 131 9.21 -27.01 14.96
CA LEU A 131 9.52 -25.61 14.76
C LEU A 131 9.30 -24.75 16.01
N ALA A 132 8.35 -25.10 16.86
CA ALA A 132 8.13 -24.42 18.14
C ALA A 132 9.35 -24.49 19.09
N LYS A 133 10.25 -25.47 18.90
CA LYS A 133 11.45 -25.68 19.70
C LYS A 133 12.74 -25.56 18.88
N GLU A 134 12.64 -25.26 17.60
CA GLU A 134 13.79 -25.12 16.71
C GLU A 134 14.62 -23.90 17.09
N THR A 135 15.93 -24.02 17.06
CA THR A 135 16.87 -22.92 17.32
C THR A 135 17.60 -22.46 16.08
N ASP A 136 17.75 -23.34 15.09
CA ASP A 136 18.41 -23.03 13.83
C ASP A 136 17.49 -22.18 12.92
N ASN A 137 17.97 -21.00 12.51
CA ASN A 137 17.19 -20.05 11.75
C ASN A 137 16.90 -20.51 10.32
N GLU A 138 17.83 -21.19 9.65
CA GLU A 138 17.61 -21.72 8.29
C GLU A 138 16.55 -22.82 8.30
N THR A 139 16.58 -23.69 9.31
CA THR A 139 15.54 -24.70 9.49
C THR A 139 14.17 -24.07 9.77
N LYS A 140 14.12 -22.99 10.59
CA LYS A 140 12.88 -22.24 10.83
C LYS A 140 12.34 -21.64 9.53
N VAL A 141 13.18 -20.94 8.76
CA VAL A 141 12.79 -20.33 7.47
C VAL A 141 12.25 -21.40 6.52
N ALA A 142 12.99 -22.49 6.33
CA ALA A 142 12.58 -23.58 5.45
C ALA A 142 11.26 -24.21 5.91
N GLY A 143 11.11 -24.44 7.20
CA GLY A 143 9.92 -25.07 7.78
C GLY A 143 8.69 -24.18 7.73
N LEU A 144 8.80 -22.88 8.06
CA LEU A 144 7.69 -21.92 7.96
C LEU A 144 7.25 -21.74 6.50
N ASN A 145 8.21 -21.63 5.57
CA ASN A 145 7.93 -21.59 4.13
C ASN A 145 7.18 -22.83 3.67
N ALA A 146 7.64 -24.01 4.08
CA ALA A 146 6.99 -25.26 3.72
C ALA A 146 5.54 -25.32 4.23
N LEU A 147 5.32 -25.04 5.51
CA LEU A 147 3.98 -25.07 6.11
C LEU A 147 3.04 -24.03 5.51
N THR A 148 3.55 -22.84 5.20
CA THR A 148 2.78 -21.78 4.52
C THR A 148 2.34 -22.24 3.12
N ARG A 149 3.25 -22.82 2.34
CA ARG A 149 2.99 -23.23 0.95
C ARG A 149 1.99 -24.35 0.82
N ILE A 150 1.99 -25.29 1.75
CA ILE A 150 1.04 -26.42 1.75
C ILE A 150 -0.33 -26.03 2.33
N GLY A 151 -0.49 -24.80 2.83
CA GLY A 151 -1.73 -24.38 3.49
C GLY A 151 -1.99 -25.12 4.81
N PHE A 152 -0.93 -25.27 5.64
CA PHE A 152 -1.07 -25.86 6.97
C PHE A 152 -2.08 -25.10 7.82
N ASP A 153 -2.64 -25.76 8.85
CA ASP A 153 -3.58 -25.17 9.80
C ASP A 153 -3.22 -23.74 10.19
N GLY A 154 -4.09 -22.78 9.81
CA GLY A 154 -3.77 -21.35 9.87
C GLY A 154 -3.53 -20.83 11.29
N GLU A 155 -4.27 -21.32 12.30
CA GLU A 155 -4.09 -20.88 13.69
C GLU A 155 -2.78 -21.40 14.26
N ARG A 156 -2.47 -22.67 14.02
CA ARG A 156 -1.21 -23.27 14.47
C ARG A 156 -0.02 -22.63 13.77
N LEU A 157 -0.14 -22.38 12.48
CA LEU A 157 0.91 -21.70 11.73
C LEU A 157 1.12 -20.27 12.20
N LEU A 158 0.04 -19.54 12.50
CA LEU A 158 0.10 -18.19 13.08
C LEU A 158 0.85 -18.17 14.41
N GLY A 159 0.63 -19.18 15.27
CA GLY A 159 1.39 -19.35 16.53
C GLY A 159 2.89 -19.50 16.34
N LEU A 160 3.35 -19.97 15.17
CA LEU A 160 4.78 -20.06 14.80
C LEU A 160 5.29 -18.78 14.12
N LEU A 161 4.46 -18.12 13.31
CA LEU A 161 4.82 -16.93 12.54
C LEU A 161 4.94 -15.68 13.43
N LEU A 162 4.01 -15.47 14.37
CA LEU A 162 4.00 -14.29 15.23
C LEU A 162 5.27 -14.10 16.07
N PRO A 163 5.80 -15.12 16.77
CA PRO A 163 7.08 -14.99 17.48
C PRO A 163 8.26 -14.73 16.52
N SER A 164 8.19 -15.25 15.29
CA SER A 164 9.25 -15.10 14.29
C SER A 164 9.37 -13.68 13.74
N LEU A 165 8.33 -12.82 13.92
CA LEU A 165 8.40 -11.39 13.61
C LEU A 165 9.43 -10.65 14.49
N ASP A 166 9.73 -11.16 15.68
CA ASP A 166 10.67 -10.55 16.61
C ASP A 166 12.11 -11.11 16.48
N SER A 167 12.34 -12.00 15.53
CA SER A 167 13.66 -12.59 15.30
C SER A 167 14.68 -11.53 14.90
N GLU A 168 15.91 -11.63 15.38
CA GLU A 168 17.04 -10.82 14.91
C GLU A 168 17.43 -11.16 13.47
N GLU A 169 17.13 -12.39 13.00
CA GLU A 169 17.43 -12.85 11.65
C GLU A 169 16.47 -12.22 10.62
N PRO A 170 16.95 -11.38 9.66
CA PRO A 170 16.09 -10.70 8.70
C PRO A 170 15.28 -11.63 7.80
N ARG A 171 15.86 -12.76 7.40
CA ARG A 171 15.19 -13.76 6.54
C ARG A 171 14.01 -14.39 7.24
N LEU A 172 14.15 -14.68 8.55
CA LEU A 172 13.09 -15.26 9.35
C LEU A 172 11.93 -14.27 9.57
N ARG A 173 12.25 -13.00 9.83
CA ARG A 173 11.23 -11.93 9.86
C ARG A 173 10.47 -11.81 8.55
N GLN A 174 11.20 -11.81 7.41
CA GLN A 174 10.59 -11.72 6.09
C GLN A 174 9.68 -12.92 5.79
N GLU A 175 10.09 -14.13 6.17
CA GLU A 175 9.28 -15.33 6.00
C GLU A 175 8.02 -15.27 6.86
N ALA A 176 8.13 -14.80 8.10
CA ALA A 176 6.99 -14.60 8.99
C ALA A 176 5.98 -13.59 8.41
N LEU A 177 6.45 -12.45 7.89
CA LEU A 177 5.63 -11.45 7.22
C LEU A 177 4.88 -12.06 6.02
N SER A 178 5.61 -12.73 5.15
CA SER A 178 5.06 -13.36 3.95
C SER A 178 4.05 -14.46 4.30
N GLY A 179 4.36 -15.24 5.32
CA GLY A 179 3.50 -16.31 5.83
C GLY A 179 2.17 -15.77 6.34
N ILE A 180 2.17 -14.73 7.19
CA ILE A 180 0.95 -14.12 7.72
C ILE A 180 0.06 -13.59 6.58
N LEU A 181 0.65 -12.91 5.60
CA LEU A 181 -0.10 -12.37 4.45
C LEU A 181 -0.66 -13.47 3.54
N SER A 182 -0.02 -14.64 3.51
CA SER A 182 -0.45 -15.79 2.70
C SER A 182 -1.59 -16.60 3.35
N LEU A 183 -1.87 -16.39 4.64
CA LEU A 183 -2.90 -17.12 5.38
C LEU A 183 -4.34 -16.79 4.95
N ARG A 184 -4.57 -16.01 3.89
CA ARG A 184 -5.93 -15.65 3.46
C ARG A 184 -6.80 -16.88 3.19
N PRO A 185 -8.05 -16.93 3.70
CA PRO A 185 -8.81 -15.90 4.44
C PRO A 185 -8.52 -15.85 5.95
N ASN A 186 -7.70 -16.73 6.51
CA ASN A 186 -7.44 -16.88 7.94
C ASN A 186 -6.48 -15.80 8.51
N SER A 187 -5.94 -14.90 7.66
CA SER A 187 -5.08 -13.80 8.11
C SER A 187 -5.76 -12.89 9.14
N ARG A 188 -7.10 -12.83 9.16
CA ARG A 188 -7.87 -12.08 10.16
C ARG A 188 -7.56 -12.49 11.59
N SER A 189 -7.21 -13.75 11.84
CA SER A 189 -6.82 -14.24 13.16
C SER A 189 -5.53 -13.57 13.70
N ALA A 190 -4.69 -13.00 12.82
CA ALA A 190 -3.52 -12.23 13.21
C ALA A 190 -3.84 -10.82 13.72
N VAL A 191 -4.98 -10.25 13.31
CA VAL A 191 -5.32 -8.84 13.56
C VAL A 191 -5.34 -8.47 15.05
N PRO A 192 -5.96 -9.24 15.97
CA PRO A 192 -5.91 -8.94 17.40
C PRO A 192 -4.47 -8.83 17.92
N HIS A 193 -3.61 -9.77 17.56
CA HIS A 193 -2.20 -9.78 17.97
C HIS A 193 -1.42 -8.59 17.41
N LEU A 194 -1.73 -8.16 16.18
CA LEU A 194 -1.12 -6.98 15.58
C LEU A 194 -1.62 -5.68 16.23
N ILE A 195 -2.88 -5.63 16.63
CA ILE A 195 -3.45 -4.52 17.40
C ILE A 195 -2.73 -4.37 18.75
N ASP A 196 -2.49 -5.48 19.47
CA ASP A 196 -1.74 -5.47 20.73
C ASP A 196 -0.32 -4.95 20.54
N ARG A 197 0.30 -5.20 19.39
CA ARG A 197 1.65 -4.68 19.07
C ARG A 197 1.68 -3.17 18.80
N LEU A 198 0.55 -2.52 18.48
CA LEU A 198 0.50 -1.06 18.28
C LEU A 198 0.84 -0.27 19.55
N VAL A 199 0.78 -0.88 20.72
CA VAL A 199 1.14 -0.26 22.00
C VAL A 199 2.49 -0.73 22.56
N ALA A 200 3.25 -1.53 21.80
CA ALA A 200 4.59 -1.98 22.19
C ALA A 200 5.52 -0.78 22.42
N GLU A 201 6.44 -0.88 23.38
CA GLU A 201 7.45 0.16 23.64
C GLU A 201 8.41 0.32 22.47
N ASP A 202 8.80 -0.79 21.83
CA ASP A 202 9.71 -0.83 20.68
C ASP A 202 9.04 -0.24 19.41
N PRO A 203 9.56 0.88 18.86
CA PRO A 203 9.04 1.48 17.63
C PRO A 203 9.06 0.53 16.42
N SER A 204 10.07 -0.36 16.35
CA SER A 204 10.20 -1.32 15.25
C SER A 204 9.06 -2.31 15.23
N LYS A 205 8.64 -2.79 16.40
CA LYS A 205 7.48 -3.70 16.54
C LYS A 205 6.18 -3.02 16.14
N ARG A 206 6.01 -1.76 16.56
CA ARG A 206 4.83 -0.96 16.16
C ARG A 206 4.78 -0.77 14.65
N LYS A 207 5.92 -0.36 14.05
CA LYS A 207 6.01 -0.16 12.59
C LYS A 207 5.68 -1.43 11.82
N GLN A 208 6.22 -2.58 12.23
CA GLN A 208 5.89 -3.87 11.60
C GLN A 208 4.39 -4.19 11.69
N ALA A 209 3.77 -3.94 12.85
CA ALA A 209 2.34 -4.17 13.01
C ALA A 209 1.50 -3.24 12.11
N ILE A 210 1.87 -1.95 12.03
CA ILE A 210 1.21 -0.96 11.17
C ILE A 210 1.32 -1.39 9.69
N ASP A 211 2.52 -1.75 9.22
CA ASP A 211 2.77 -2.15 7.84
C ASP A 211 2.01 -3.44 7.48
N LEU A 212 1.97 -4.42 8.40
CA LEU A 212 1.20 -5.65 8.20
C LEU A 212 -0.29 -5.38 8.11
N LEU A 213 -0.83 -4.60 9.04
CA LEU A 213 -2.26 -4.24 9.04
C LEU A 213 -2.65 -3.52 7.75
N GLY A 214 -1.82 -2.59 7.24
CA GLY A 214 -2.03 -1.94 5.95
C GLY A 214 -2.09 -2.95 4.81
N ARG A 215 -1.07 -3.82 4.68
CA ARG A 215 -0.98 -4.84 3.63
C ARG A 215 -2.08 -5.90 3.69
N MET A 216 -2.66 -6.17 4.86
CA MET A 216 -3.84 -7.02 5.00
C MET A 216 -5.10 -6.37 4.43
N GLY A 217 -5.10 -5.05 4.28
CA GLY A 217 -6.19 -4.31 3.65
C GLY A 217 -7.52 -4.46 4.39
N HIS A 218 -8.58 -4.78 3.66
CA HIS A 218 -9.94 -4.93 4.22
C HIS A 218 -10.01 -5.94 5.39
N ASP A 219 -9.20 -6.99 5.37
CA ASP A 219 -9.22 -8.02 6.42
C ASP A 219 -8.80 -7.47 7.80
N ALA A 220 -8.05 -6.36 7.82
CA ALA A 220 -7.62 -5.68 9.05
C ALA A 220 -8.48 -4.47 9.43
N SER A 221 -9.65 -4.27 8.81
CA SER A 221 -10.51 -3.08 9.03
C SER A 221 -10.88 -2.81 10.50
N VAL A 222 -10.98 -3.86 11.30
CA VAL A 222 -11.24 -3.76 12.76
C VAL A 222 -10.11 -3.04 13.51
N ALA A 223 -8.90 -2.95 12.95
CA ALA A 223 -7.77 -2.23 13.53
C ALA A 223 -7.82 -0.71 13.27
N VAL A 224 -8.63 -0.23 12.32
CA VAL A 224 -8.67 1.18 11.91
C VAL A 224 -8.90 2.14 13.09
N PRO A 225 -9.86 1.93 14.00
CA PRO A 225 -10.04 2.82 15.15
C PRO A 225 -8.80 2.91 16.06
N LYS A 226 -8.09 1.78 16.23
CA LYS A 226 -6.87 1.73 17.05
C LYS A 226 -5.70 2.46 16.39
N LEU A 227 -5.57 2.36 15.06
CA LEU A 227 -4.60 3.12 14.28
C LEU A 227 -4.86 4.63 14.38
N ILE A 228 -6.12 5.07 14.30
CA ILE A 228 -6.48 6.49 14.46
C ILE A 228 -6.13 6.99 15.86
N ILE A 229 -6.43 6.23 16.91
CA ILE A 229 -6.06 6.57 18.29
C ILE A 229 -4.54 6.65 18.44
N ARG A 230 -3.81 5.71 17.86
CA ARG A 230 -2.34 5.68 17.89
C ARG A 230 -1.73 6.88 17.19
N LEU A 231 -2.31 7.34 16.09
CA LEU A 231 -1.86 8.51 15.33
C LEU A 231 -1.76 9.77 16.21
N GLY A 232 -2.66 9.94 17.19
CA GLY A 232 -2.60 11.05 18.13
C GLY A 232 -1.40 11.03 19.09
N LYS A 233 -0.70 9.90 19.24
CA LYS A 233 0.46 9.70 20.14
C LYS A 233 1.76 9.42 19.39
N ALA A 234 1.72 9.33 18.07
CA ALA A 234 2.81 8.92 17.20
C ALA A 234 3.73 10.11 16.86
N ASP A 235 5.01 9.83 16.62
CA ASP A 235 5.91 10.76 15.95
C ASP A 235 5.59 10.90 14.46
N GLU A 236 6.28 11.79 13.74
CA GLU A 236 5.95 12.08 12.33
C GLU A 236 6.22 10.89 11.38
N GLU A 237 7.22 10.05 11.70
CA GLU A 237 7.48 8.82 10.89
C GLU A 237 6.37 7.80 11.09
N GLU A 238 6.00 7.53 12.32
CA GLU A 238 4.92 6.61 12.68
C GLU A 238 3.56 7.10 12.15
N LYS A 239 3.28 8.43 12.24
CA LYS A 239 2.09 9.05 11.64
C LYS A 239 2.00 8.81 10.14
N ARG A 240 3.14 8.93 9.45
CA ARG A 240 3.20 8.64 8.01
C ARG A 240 2.89 7.19 7.71
N SER A 241 3.48 6.25 8.47
CA SER A 241 3.22 4.82 8.33
C SER A 241 1.75 4.48 8.58
N ILE A 242 1.14 5.06 9.62
CA ILE A 242 -0.29 4.86 9.92
C ILE A 242 -1.17 5.39 8.78
N ARG A 243 -0.90 6.60 8.27
CA ARG A 243 -1.66 7.16 7.14
C ARG A 243 -1.58 6.28 5.90
N ASN A 244 -0.37 5.78 5.58
CA ASN A 244 -0.19 4.85 4.46
C ASN A 244 -0.98 3.55 4.67
N ALA A 245 -0.94 2.98 5.87
CA ALA A 245 -1.71 1.78 6.19
C ALA A 245 -3.23 2.00 6.04
N LEU A 246 -3.75 3.15 6.48
CA LEU A 246 -5.17 3.51 6.30
C LEU A 246 -5.56 3.64 4.82
N VAL A 247 -4.67 4.15 3.97
CA VAL A 247 -4.86 4.21 2.52
C VAL A 247 -4.83 2.80 1.90
N GLU A 248 -3.88 1.96 2.29
CA GLU A 248 -3.78 0.57 1.81
C GLU A 248 -4.98 -0.29 2.22
N MET A 249 -5.57 -0.04 3.39
CA MET A 249 -6.83 -0.67 3.82
C MET A 249 -8.01 -0.29 2.93
N GLY A 250 -7.88 0.80 2.18
CA GLY A 250 -8.86 1.23 1.18
C GLY A 250 -10.21 1.64 1.77
N PRO A 251 -11.33 1.37 1.07
CA PRO A 251 -12.66 1.81 1.49
C PRO A 251 -13.07 1.37 2.90
N ALA A 252 -12.47 0.31 3.43
CA ALA A 252 -12.77 -0.18 4.77
C ALA A 252 -12.37 0.80 5.90
N SER A 253 -11.42 1.71 5.64
CA SER A 253 -11.00 2.74 6.61
C SER A 253 -11.94 3.95 6.65
N ILE A 254 -12.74 4.19 5.62
CA ILE A 254 -13.55 5.41 5.45
C ILE A 254 -14.54 5.64 6.58
N PRO A 255 -15.35 4.66 7.03
CA PRO A 255 -16.30 4.90 8.11
C PRO A 255 -15.65 5.42 9.39
N SER A 256 -14.51 4.84 9.77
CA SER A 256 -13.79 5.27 10.99
C SER A 256 -13.11 6.62 10.81
N LEU A 257 -12.61 6.94 9.61
CA LEU A 257 -12.05 8.26 9.28
C LEU A 257 -13.14 9.34 9.35
N LEU A 258 -14.33 9.09 8.80
CA LEU A 258 -15.46 10.00 8.87
C LEU A 258 -15.94 10.18 10.31
N ASN A 259 -16.06 9.11 11.08
CA ASN A 259 -16.45 9.17 12.48
C ASN A 259 -15.45 9.97 13.32
N SER A 260 -14.15 9.87 13.04
CA SER A 260 -13.11 10.65 13.73
C SER A 260 -13.24 12.16 13.53
N ALA A 261 -13.95 12.59 12.49
CA ALA A 261 -14.19 14.00 12.19
C ALA A 261 -15.44 14.56 12.87
N MET A 262 -16.33 13.72 13.41
CA MET A 262 -17.61 14.18 14.00
C MET A 262 -17.41 15.07 15.22
N GLU A 263 -16.37 14.82 16.01
CA GLU A 263 -16.07 15.56 17.25
C GLU A 263 -15.09 16.73 17.02
N ILE A 264 -14.57 16.88 15.79
CA ILE A 264 -13.62 17.94 15.45
C ILE A 264 -14.40 19.22 15.10
N PRO A 265 -14.05 20.39 15.68
CA PRO A 265 -14.64 21.66 15.28
C PRO A 265 -14.50 21.90 13.77
N LEU A 266 -15.60 22.29 13.09
CA LEU A 266 -15.65 22.43 11.63
C LEU A 266 -14.54 23.34 11.07
N THR A 267 -14.18 24.41 11.79
CA THR A 267 -13.10 25.33 11.41
C THR A 267 -11.73 24.67 11.37
N LYS A 268 -11.48 23.67 12.23
CA LYS A 268 -10.23 22.90 12.20
C LYS A 268 -10.16 21.91 11.05
N LEU A 269 -11.30 21.38 10.61
CA LEU A 269 -11.36 20.47 9.47
C LEU A 269 -11.01 21.13 8.14
N LEU A 270 -11.11 22.46 8.04
CA LEU A 270 -10.65 23.21 6.87
C LEU A 270 -9.13 23.41 6.85
N GLY A 271 -8.45 23.36 8.01
CA GLY A 271 -7.01 23.60 8.15
C GLY A 271 -6.14 22.35 8.14
N GLU A 272 -6.49 21.35 8.94
CA GLU A 272 -5.75 20.08 9.03
C GLU A 272 -6.61 18.94 8.47
N THR A 273 -6.27 18.47 7.29
CA THR A 273 -7.08 17.51 6.54
C THR A 273 -6.38 16.18 6.30
N TRP A 274 -5.61 15.69 7.30
CA TRP A 274 -4.94 14.40 7.14
C TRP A 274 -5.93 13.25 6.86
N GLN A 275 -7.16 13.32 7.40
CA GLN A 275 -8.22 12.37 7.07
C GLN A 275 -8.62 12.47 5.60
N ALA A 276 -8.80 13.71 5.11
CA ALA A 276 -9.12 13.95 3.70
C ALA A 276 -7.97 13.52 2.78
N ASP A 277 -6.71 13.67 3.22
CA ASP A 277 -5.55 13.19 2.47
C ASP A 277 -5.55 11.66 2.38
N CYS A 278 -5.84 10.96 3.48
CA CYS A 278 -5.99 9.51 3.47
C CYS A 278 -7.13 9.06 2.54
N ILE A 279 -8.30 9.68 2.66
CA ILE A 279 -9.46 9.34 1.81
C ILE A 279 -9.17 9.69 0.35
N GLY A 280 -8.51 10.83 0.08
CA GLY A 280 -8.04 11.22 -1.25
C GLY A 280 -7.07 10.20 -1.85
N GLY A 281 -6.17 9.64 -1.05
CA GLY A 281 -5.24 8.57 -1.44
C GLY A 281 -5.96 7.24 -1.80
N ILE A 282 -7.09 6.94 -1.17
CA ILE A 282 -7.95 5.81 -1.54
C ILE A 282 -8.58 6.05 -2.92
N GLY A 283 -8.84 7.31 -3.27
CA GLY A 283 -9.28 7.72 -4.59
C GLY A 283 -10.74 7.37 -4.90
N ILE A 284 -10.98 7.01 -6.17
CA ILE A 284 -12.33 6.84 -6.72
C ILE A 284 -13.18 5.79 -5.97
N GLN A 285 -12.55 4.82 -5.32
CA GLN A 285 -13.23 3.79 -4.53
C GLN A 285 -13.96 4.39 -3.31
N ALA A 286 -13.54 5.58 -2.83
CA ALA A 286 -14.15 6.27 -1.70
C ALA A 286 -15.46 6.99 -2.07
N VAL A 287 -15.69 7.33 -3.33
CA VAL A 287 -16.78 8.22 -3.77
C VAL A 287 -18.16 7.75 -3.31
N SER A 288 -18.43 6.46 -3.39
CA SER A 288 -19.73 5.90 -2.95
C SER A 288 -19.98 6.14 -1.46
N SER A 289 -18.98 5.87 -0.62
CA SER A 289 -19.08 6.07 0.84
C SER A 289 -19.23 7.55 1.20
N LEU A 290 -18.49 8.45 0.51
CA LEU A 290 -18.57 9.89 0.74
C LEU A 290 -19.92 10.48 0.31
N THR A 291 -20.45 10.07 -0.84
CA THR A 291 -21.76 10.53 -1.32
C THR A 291 -22.91 10.05 -0.43
N ASN A 292 -22.77 8.86 0.16
CA ASN A 292 -23.74 8.37 1.15
C ASN A 292 -23.61 9.14 2.47
N SER A 293 -22.38 9.39 2.94
CA SER A 293 -22.15 10.19 4.14
C SER A 293 -22.76 11.59 4.04
N LEU A 294 -22.69 12.25 2.89
CA LEU A 294 -23.33 13.55 2.66
C LEU A 294 -24.85 13.51 2.80
N LYS A 295 -25.49 12.40 2.49
CA LYS A 295 -26.94 12.22 2.65
C LYS A 295 -27.34 11.96 4.09
N GLU A 296 -26.50 11.20 4.82
CA GLU A 296 -26.79 10.72 6.17
C GLU A 296 -26.36 11.69 7.28
N ASN A 297 -25.37 12.54 6.99
CA ASN A 297 -24.71 13.41 7.97
C ASN A 297 -24.75 14.89 7.57
N PRO A 298 -25.93 15.48 7.39
CA PRO A 298 -26.03 16.88 7.03
C PRO A 298 -25.55 17.78 8.18
N GLY A 299 -24.56 18.64 7.90
CA GLY A 299 -24.14 19.72 8.82
C GLY A 299 -23.16 19.30 9.94
N ASN A 300 -22.56 18.12 9.91
CA ASN A 300 -21.53 17.73 10.88
C ASN A 300 -20.14 17.54 10.24
N GLY A 301 -19.13 17.19 11.07
CA GLY A 301 -17.75 17.01 10.64
C GLY A 301 -17.57 15.93 9.56
N ALA A 302 -18.35 14.84 9.58
CA ALA A 302 -18.26 13.79 8.56
C ALA A 302 -18.75 14.29 7.19
N GLY A 303 -19.83 15.09 7.15
CA GLY A 303 -20.30 15.72 5.92
C GLY A 303 -19.26 16.70 5.35
N LEU A 304 -18.68 17.57 6.18
CA LEU A 304 -17.65 18.49 5.75
C LEU A 304 -16.41 17.75 5.23
N LEU A 305 -15.92 16.74 5.96
CA LEU A 305 -14.80 15.92 5.53
C LEU A 305 -15.09 15.23 4.19
N SER A 306 -16.33 14.78 3.97
CA SER A 306 -16.74 14.18 2.70
C SER A 306 -16.61 15.15 1.53
N LEU A 307 -17.01 16.42 1.69
CA LEU A 307 -16.85 17.45 0.66
C LEU A 307 -15.37 17.72 0.37
N VAL A 308 -14.54 17.88 1.41
CA VAL A 308 -13.10 18.12 1.27
C VAL A 308 -12.40 16.93 0.59
N ALA A 309 -12.77 15.71 0.95
CA ALA A 309 -12.23 14.52 0.31
C ALA A 309 -12.67 14.38 -1.15
N LEU A 310 -13.94 14.68 -1.48
CA LEU A 310 -14.43 14.70 -2.88
C LEU A 310 -13.70 15.74 -3.73
N GLN A 311 -13.36 16.89 -3.15
CA GLN A 311 -12.51 17.89 -3.83
C GLN A 311 -11.14 17.28 -4.20
N LYS A 312 -10.48 16.57 -3.27
CA LYS A 312 -9.16 15.95 -3.50
C LYS A 312 -9.23 14.83 -4.55
N ILE A 313 -10.29 14.04 -4.53
CA ILE A 313 -10.49 12.94 -5.50
C ILE A 313 -10.81 13.50 -6.90
N GLY A 314 -11.58 14.55 -6.99
CA GLY A 314 -11.94 15.19 -8.26
C GLY A 314 -12.76 14.28 -9.20
N ASP A 315 -13.64 13.45 -8.68
CA ASP A 315 -14.49 12.56 -9.48
C ASP A 315 -15.38 13.35 -10.44
N LYS A 316 -15.24 13.09 -11.74
CA LYS A 316 -15.93 13.84 -12.83
C LYS A 316 -17.34 13.30 -13.13
N SER A 317 -17.86 12.36 -12.36
CA SER A 317 -19.17 11.77 -12.62
C SER A 317 -20.32 12.78 -12.40
N PRO A 318 -21.38 12.74 -13.24
CA PRO A 318 -22.56 13.57 -13.02
C PRO A 318 -23.25 13.27 -11.67
N LYS A 319 -23.21 12.02 -11.21
CA LYS A 319 -23.82 11.58 -9.96
C LYS A 319 -23.19 12.27 -8.75
N THR A 320 -21.87 12.37 -8.71
CA THR A 320 -21.14 13.05 -7.63
C THR A 320 -21.49 14.54 -7.61
N ARG A 321 -21.51 15.21 -8.76
CA ARG A 321 -21.92 16.61 -8.84
C ARG A 321 -23.35 16.85 -8.36
N GLN A 322 -24.28 15.96 -8.71
CA GLN A 322 -25.67 16.05 -8.26
C GLN A 322 -25.81 15.98 -6.74
N VAL A 323 -24.96 15.18 -6.07
CA VAL A 323 -24.97 15.06 -4.60
C VAL A 323 -24.31 16.27 -3.94
N ILE A 324 -23.26 16.86 -4.55
CA ILE A 324 -22.58 18.05 -4.01
C ILE A 324 -23.44 19.31 -4.18
N LEU A 325 -24.19 19.43 -5.26
CA LEU A 325 -24.86 20.66 -5.69
C LEU A 325 -25.74 21.32 -4.62
N PRO A 326 -26.57 20.62 -3.83
CA PRO A 326 -27.39 21.26 -2.78
C PRO A 326 -26.56 21.93 -1.68
N TRP A 327 -25.30 21.52 -1.49
CA TRP A 327 -24.44 22.01 -0.41
C TRP A 327 -23.84 23.39 -0.69
N VAL A 328 -23.88 23.87 -1.93
CA VAL A 328 -23.42 25.23 -2.27
C VAL A 328 -24.35 26.31 -1.70
N ASP A 329 -25.58 25.95 -1.36
CA ASP A 329 -26.59 26.82 -0.79
C ASP A 329 -26.85 26.51 0.71
N HIS A 330 -25.95 25.74 1.38
CA HIS A 330 -26.07 25.35 2.77
C HIS A 330 -26.02 26.58 3.72
N GLU A 331 -26.76 26.55 4.82
CA GLU A 331 -26.83 27.66 5.79
C GLU A 331 -25.44 28.04 6.36
N GLN A 332 -24.60 27.05 6.67
CA GLN A 332 -23.27 27.28 7.21
C GLN A 332 -22.25 27.51 6.07
N ALA A 333 -21.51 28.61 6.14
CA ALA A 333 -20.55 29.03 5.15
C ALA A 333 -19.43 28.01 4.88
N VAL A 334 -19.00 27.26 5.91
CA VAL A 334 -17.94 26.23 5.76
C VAL A 334 -18.34 25.15 4.77
N PHE A 335 -19.62 24.74 4.77
CA PHE A 335 -20.13 23.77 3.81
C PHE A 335 -20.29 24.38 2.42
N ARG A 336 -20.77 25.61 2.31
CA ARG A 336 -20.89 26.30 1.01
C ARG A 336 -19.53 26.39 0.31
N GLY A 337 -18.49 26.83 1.05
CA GLY A 337 -17.13 26.94 0.51
C GLY A 337 -16.54 25.60 0.11
N ALA A 338 -16.64 24.58 0.96
CA ALA A 338 -16.16 23.22 0.67
C ALA A 338 -16.91 22.58 -0.51
N ALA A 339 -18.23 22.75 -0.58
CA ALA A 339 -19.04 22.25 -1.68
C ALA A 339 -18.69 22.94 -3.01
N LEU A 340 -18.45 24.25 -3.00
CA LEU A 340 -18.02 24.97 -4.18
C LEU A 340 -16.69 24.44 -4.72
N SER A 341 -15.71 24.25 -3.84
CA SER A 341 -14.41 23.68 -4.19
C SER A 341 -14.54 22.23 -4.73
N ALA A 342 -15.35 21.39 -4.09
CA ALA A 342 -15.61 20.03 -4.53
C ALA A 342 -16.34 19.98 -5.89
N LEU A 343 -17.31 20.88 -6.11
CA LEU A 343 -18.05 20.99 -7.37
C LEU A 343 -17.12 21.37 -8.52
N VAL A 344 -16.22 22.32 -8.29
CA VAL A 344 -15.21 22.75 -9.27
C VAL A 344 -14.26 21.60 -9.59
N ALA A 345 -13.72 20.95 -8.57
CA ALA A 345 -12.85 19.78 -8.76
C ALA A 345 -13.55 18.65 -9.54
N SER A 346 -14.85 18.51 -9.40
CA SER A 346 -15.66 17.49 -10.09
C SER A 346 -16.15 17.91 -11.48
N SER A 347 -15.91 19.14 -11.93
CA SER A 347 -16.42 19.64 -13.21
C SER A 347 -15.50 19.31 -14.38
N THR A 348 -16.11 18.98 -15.53
CA THR A 348 -15.43 18.86 -16.82
C THR A 348 -15.60 20.11 -17.69
N LYS A 349 -16.52 21.01 -17.31
CA LYS A 349 -16.88 22.21 -18.05
C LYS A 349 -16.89 23.43 -17.12
N PRO A 350 -15.74 24.06 -16.87
CA PRO A 350 -15.62 25.21 -15.96
C PRO A 350 -16.64 26.31 -16.19
N ASN A 351 -16.88 26.64 -17.46
CA ASN A 351 -17.78 27.73 -17.84
C ASN A 351 -19.23 27.54 -17.37
N THR A 352 -19.67 26.29 -17.14
CA THR A 352 -21.03 26.02 -16.64
C THR A 352 -21.20 26.42 -15.17
N LEU A 353 -20.10 26.58 -14.44
CA LEU A 353 -20.10 26.97 -13.03
C LEU A 353 -19.91 28.48 -12.84
N MET A 354 -19.57 29.23 -13.90
CA MET A 354 -19.26 30.65 -13.81
C MET A 354 -20.34 31.47 -13.12
N PRO A 355 -21.66 31.32 -13.42
CA PRO A 355 -22.70 32.08 -12.72
C PRO A 355 -22.74 31.81 -11.21
N ARG A 356 -22.48 30.59 -10.79
CA ARG A 356 -22.44 30.22 -9.38
C ARG A 356 -21.20 30.75 -8.65
N LEU A 357 -20.06 30.75 -9.32
CA LEU A 357 -18.83 31.32 -8.79
C LEU A 357 -18.97 32.82 -8.63
N GLN A 358 -19.56 33.53 -9.63
CA GLN A 358 -19.83 34.94 -9.53
C GLN A 358 -20.80 35.27 -8.37
N ALA A 359 -21.85 34.50 -8.17
CA ALA A 359 -22.72 34.64 -7.01
C ALA A 359 -21.97 34.44 -5.68
N ALA A 360 -21.13 33.45 -5.61
CA ALA A 360 -20.33 33.14 -4.42
C ALA A 360 -19.28 34.20 -4.08
N MET A 361 -18.81 34.98 -5.06
CA MET A 361 -17.95 36.17 -4.83
C MET A 361 -18.67 37.28 -4.05
N GLY A 362 -19.99 37.30 -4.06
CA GLY A 362 -20.83 38.21 -3.26
C GLY A 362 -21.31 37.62 -1.92
N ASP A 363 -20.86 36.43 -1.51
CA ASP A 363 -21.31 35.82 -0.28
C ASP A 363 -20.96 36.68 0.95
N PRO A 364 -21.86 36.82 1.93
CA PRO A 364 -21.57 37.56 3.17
C PRO A 364 -20.35 37.06 3.92
N ASN A 365 -20.02 35.77 3.81
CA ASN A 365 -18.89 35.11 4.51
C ASN A 365 -17.63 35.07 3.63
N SER A 366 -16.51 35.55 4.16
CA SER A 366 -15.22 35.58 3.43
C SER A 366 -14.69 34.21 3.01
N LEU A 367 -14.95 33.15 3.78
CA LEU A 367 -14.53 31.80 3.39
C LEU A 367 -15.14 31.34 2.06
N VAL A 368 -16.41 31.71 1.81
CA VAL A 368 -17.08 31.36 0.55
C VAL A 368 -16.55 32.20 -0.59
N ARG A 369 -16.35 33.54 -0.36
CA ARG A 369 -15.74 34.41 -1.34
C ARG A 369 -14.33 33.95 -1.71
N GLN A 370 -13.52 33.58 -0.71
CA GLN A 370 -12.17 33.02 -0.93
C GLN A 370 -12.24 31.74 -1.77
N ALA A 371 -13.10 30.77 -1.42
CA ALA A 371 -13.27 29.55 -2.19
C ALA A 371 -13.67 29.81 -3.65
N ALA A 372 -14.46 30.83 -3.90
CA ALA A 372 -14.80 31.25 -5.27
C ALA A 372 -13.57 31.77 -6.04
N MET A 373 -12.70 32.59 -5.40
CA MET A 373 -11.45 33.06 -6.00
C MET A 373 -10.50 31.92 -6.32
N ASP A 374 -10.29 31.00 -5.37
CA ASP A 374 -9.40 29.83 -5.54
C ASP A 374 -9.93 28.92 -6.67
N ALA A 375 -11.25 28.77 -6.78
CA ALA A 375 -11.90 28.08 -7.87
C ALA A 375 -11.64 28.74 -9.23
N LEU A 376 -11.78 30.05 -9.33
CA LEU A 376 -11.49 30.80 -10.55
C LEU A 376 -10.00 30.72 -10.92
N ALA A 377 -9.11 30.77 -9.93
CA ALA A 377 -7.67 30.54 -10.14
C ALA A 377 -7.38 29.18 -10.79
N SER A 378 -8.14 28.13 -10.40
CA SER A 378 -7.98 26.80 -10.98
C SER A 378 -8.43 26.70 -12.44
N PHE A 379 -9.28 27.61 -12.92
CA PHE A 379 -9.73 27.66 -14.31
C PHE A 379 -8.76 28.40 -15.23
N GLY A 380 -7.81 29.13 -14.67
CA GLY A 380 -6.81 29.88 -15.43
C GLY A 380 -7.46 30.84 -16.46
N SER A 381 -6.97 30.84 -17.70
CA SER A 381 -7.47 31.68 -18.77
C SER A 381 -8.96 31.47 -19.13
N SER A 382 -9.56 30.35 -18.77
CA SER A 382 -10.99 30.08 -18.92
C SER A 382 -11.87 30.97 -18.01
N ALA A 383 -11.27 31.55 -16.94
CA ALA A 383 -11.96 32.44 -16.02
C ALA A 383 -12.02 33.92 -16.48
N LYS A 384 -11.59 34.25 -17.71
CA LYS A 384 -11.60 35.63 -18.23
C LYS A 384 -12.98 36.32 -18.14
N GLY A 385 -14.06 35.55 -18.21
CA GLY A 385 -15.43 36.08 -17.99
C GLY A 385 -15.71 36.62 -16.59
N ALA A 386 -14.84 36.34 -15.61
CA ALA A 386 -14.94 36.83 -14.23
C ALA A 386 -13.98 38.00 -13.92
N THR A 387 -13.23 38.52 -14.90
CA THR A 387 -12.20 39.56 -14.69
C THR A 387 -12.71 40.76 -13.89
N THR A 388 -13.87 41.33 -14.25
CA THR A 388 -14.46 42.47 -13.51
C THR A 388 -14.75 42.11 -12.04
N ALA A 389 -15.29 40.96 -11.78
CA ALA A 389 -15.57 40.53 -10.42
C ALA A 389 -14.27 40.26 -9.61
N LEU A 390 -13.22 39.73 -10.24
CA LEU A 390 -11.91 39.57 -9.63
C LEU A 390 -11.27 40.93 -9.29
N ILE A 391 -11.37 41.90 -10.17
CA ILE A 391 -10.92 43.28 -9.94
C ILE A 391 -11.61 43.88 -8.72
N ASN A 392 -12.93 43.72 -8.59
CA ASN A 392 -13.68 44.22 -7.44
C ASN A 392 -13.25 43.49 -6.13
N SER A 393 -12.85 42.25 -6.20
CA SER A 393 -12.38 41.48 -5.03
C SER A 393 -11.00 41.91 -4.53
N LEU A 394 -10.25 42.71 -5.31
CA LEU A 394 -9.01 43.35 -4.82
C LEU A 394 -9.31 44.39 -3.72
N ASP A 395 -10.51 44.89 -3.64
CA ASP A 395 -10.97 45.86 -2.63
C ASP A 395 -11.81 45.17 -1.54
N ASP A 396 -11.79 43.83 -1.45
CA ASP A 396 -12.51 43.08 -0.40
C ASP A 396 -12.04 43.50 0.99
N LYS A 397 -12.97 43.55 1.92
CA LYS A 397 -12.68 43.84 3.35
C LYS A 397 -11.81 42.79 4.03
N ASP A 398 -11.73 41.57 3.49
CA ASP A 398 -10.97 40.46 4.01
C ASP A 398 -9.68 40.26 3.23
N ALA A 399 -8.54 40.35 3.89
CA ALA A 399 -7.22 40.25 3.27
C ALA A 399 -6.95 38.88 2.60
N ALA A 400 -7.53 37.79 3.12
CA ALA A 400 -7.41 36.48 2.51
C ALA A 400 -8.14 36.38 1.17
N VAL A 401 -9.29 37.07 1.05
CA VAL A 401 -10.02 37.20 -0.23
C VAL A 401 -9.24 38.04 -1.24
N GLN A 402 -8.65 39.17 -0.80
CA GLN A 402 -7.78 39.99 -1.66
C GLN A 402 -6.60 39.17 -2.18
N LEU A 403 -5.93 38.38 -1.29
CA LEU A 403 -4.79 37.52 -1.65
C LEU A 403 -5.19 36.45 -2.68
N SER A 404 -6.34 35.79 -2.47
CA SER A 404 -6.87 34.82 -3.44
C SER A 404 -7.26 35.45 -4.77
N ALA A 405 -7.82 36.69 -4.76
CA ALA A 405 -8.09 37.44 -5.97
C ALA A 405 -6.82 37.79 -6.77
N ILE A 406 -5.75 38.24 -6.07
CA ILE A 406 -4.43 38.47 -6.67
C ILE A 406 -3.92 37.23 -7.39
N ARG A 407 -3.95 36.07 -6.67
CA ARG A 407 -3.51 34.78 -7.24
C ARG A 407 -4.36 34.33 -8.43
N ALA A 408 -5.66 34.55 -8.38
CA ALA A 408 -6.57 34.21 -9.46
C ALA A 408 -6.31 35.07 -10.73
N ILE A 409 -6.09 36.35 -10.55
CA ILE A 409 -5.75 37.31 -11.64
C ILE A 409 -4.45 36.85 -12.34
N GLY A 410 -3.41 36.45 -11.59
CA GLY A 410 -2.16 35.97 -12.17
C GLY A 410 -2.32 34.72 -13.04
N LYS A 411 -3.39 33.93 -12.83
CA LYS A 411 -3.68 32.73 -13.64
C LYS A 411 -4.51 33.02 -14.90
N LEU A 412 -5.02 34.25 -15.08
CA LEU A 412 -5.84 34.60 -16.24
C LEU A 412 -5.05 34.75 -17.55
N GLU A 413 -3.72 34.86 -17.47
CA GLU A 413 -2.85 35.18 -18.63
C GLU A 413 -3.38 36.42 -19.36
N SER A 414 -3.57 37.52 -18.62
CA SER A 414 -4.14 38.74 -19.10
C SER A 414 -3.13 39.60 -19.85
N ASP A 415 -3.59 40.37 -20.82
CA ASP A 415 -2.83 41.44 -21.51
C ASP A 415 -3.26 42.84 -21.02
N ASP A 416 -4.12 42.91 -19.98
CA ASP A 416 -4.67 44.16 -19.46
C ASP A 416 -3.64 44.89 -18.59
N ALA A 417 -3.04 45.96 -19.16
CA ALA A 417 -2.07 46.80 -18.50
C ALA A 417 -2.63 47.52 -17.26
N ALA A 418 -3.91 47.96 -17.31
CA ALA A 418 -4.53 48.63 -16.17
C ALA A 418 -4.72 47.68 -14.97
N LEU A 419 -4.97 46.40 -15.24
CA LEU A 419 -5.03 45.37 -14.21
C LEU A 419 -3.65 45.09 -13.57
N ALA A 420 -2.57 45.05 -14.38
CA ALA A 420 -1.22 44.94 -13.91
C ALA A 420 -0.81 46.11 -13.01
N GLU A 421 -1.13 47.38 -13.47
CA GLU A 421 -0.87 48.59 -12.67
C GLU A 421 -1.62 48.58 -11.33
N ARG A 422 -2.83 48.01 -11.31
CA ARG A 422 -3.59 47.90 -10.07
C ARG A 422 -2.96 46.88 -9.11
N LEU A 423 -2.39 45.80 -9.63
CA LEU A 423 -1.65 44.83 -8.79
C LEU A 423 -0.36 45.44 -8.23
N VAL A 424 0.36 46.24 -9.00
CA VAL A 424 1.59 46.96 -8.54
C VAL A 424 1.32 47.80 -7.29
N LYS A 425 0.14 48.42 -7.17
CA LYS A 425 -0.22 49.23 -5.98
C LYS A 425 -0.24 48.39 -4.67
N PHE A 426 -0.40 47.06 -4.76
CA PHE A 426 -0.32 46.21 -3.60
C PHE A 426 1.12 45.88 -3.16
N LEU A 427 2.16 46.28 -3.90
CA LEU A 427 3.56 46.16 -3.47
C LEU A 427 3.86 47.17 -2.34
N ASP A 428 3.19 48.30 -2.30
CA ASP A 428 3.34 49.33 -1.29
C ASP A 428 2.49 48.99 -0.05
N GLY A 429 3.15 48.87 1.10
CA GLY A 429 2.44 48.66 2.39
C GLY A 429 1.87 47.28 2.67
N ALA A 430 1.93 46.34 1.73
CA ALA A 430 1.44 44.97 1.92
C ALA A 430 2.40 44.11 2.78
N ASN A 431 1.86 43.06 3.41
CA ASN A 431 2.68 42.06 4.08
C ASN A 431 3.54 41.26 3.07
N PRO A 432 4.60 40.54 3.51
CA PRO A 432 5.50 39.81 2.61
C PRO A 432 4.79 38.76 1.73
N GLU A 433 3.75 38.12 2.25
CA GLU A 433 2.98 37.10 1.50
C GLU A 433 2.20 37.73 0.34
N THR A 434 1.54 38.86 0.57
CA THR A 434 0.82 39.61 -0.47
C THR A 434 1.78 40.14 -1.53
N ARG A 435 2.94 40.72 -1.14
CA ARG A 435 3.97 41.16 -2.09
C ARG A 435 4.45 40.00 -2.97
N LEU A 436 4.76 38.86 -2.39
CA LEU A 436 5.16 37.67 -3.15
C LEU A 436 4.06 37.22 -4.12
N ALA A 437 2.81 37.19 -3.68
CA ALA A 437 1.70 36.83 -4.54
C ALA A 437 1.52 37.81 -5.72
N VAL A 438 1.69 39.11 -5.50
CA VAL A 438 1.65 40.14 -6.57
C VAL A 438 2.77 39.89 -7.57
N VAL A 439 4.02 39.71 -7.12
CA VAL A 439 5.16 39.45 -8.03
C VAL A 439 4.93 38.22 -8.87
N VAL A 440 4.50 37.11 -8.23
CA VAL A 440 4.18 35.87 -8.96
C VAL A 440 3.05 36.05 -9.94
N SER A 441 2.02 36.84 -9.58
CA SER A 441 0.87 37.09 -10.43
C SER A 441 1.20 37.98 -11.62
N LEU A 442 2.06 39.00 -11.44
CA LEU A 442 2.58 39.83 -12.54
C LEU A 442 3.34 38.98 -13.57
N GLY A 443 4.10 37.94 -13.12
CA GLY A 443 4.74 37.00 -14.01
C GLY A 443 3.76 36.17 -14.90
N GLY A 444 2.47 36.14 -14.58
CA GLY A 444 1.43 35.52 -15.40
C GLY A 444 0.87 36.42 -16.53
N PHE A 445 1.25 37.71 -16.58
CA PHE A 445 0.83 38.62 -17.62
C PHE A 445 1.68 38.44 -18.88
N ARG A 446 1.06 38.49 -20.04
CA ARG A 446 1.76 38.38 -21.33
C ARG A 446 2.53 39.66 -21.68
N ARG A 447 2.07 40.81 -21.19
CA ARG A 447 2.74 42.11 -21.30
C ARG A 447 2.61 42.86 -19.98
N LEU A 448 3.72 43.38 -19.50
CA LEU A 448 3.76 44.26 -18.34
C LEU A 448 3.87 45.70 -18.78
N PRO A 449 3.20 46.67 -18.14
CA PRO A 449 3.44 48.08 -18.33
C PRO A 449 4.79 48.49 -17.76
N ASP A 450 5.38 49.54 -18.29
CA ASP A 450 6.72 50.05 -17.86
C ASP A 450 6.74 50.40 -16.36
N SER A 451 5.62 50.81 -15.78
CA SER A 451 5.44 51.03 -14.35
C SER A 451 5.62 49.76 -13.49
N ALA A 452 5.28 48.62 -14.04
CA ALA A 452 5.42 47.33 -13.34
C ALA A 452 6.84 46.72 -13.46
N VAL A 453 7.60 47.17 -14.46
CA VAL A 453 8.99 46.69 -14.68
C VAL A 453 9.97 47.45 -13.79
N ASN A 454 9.64 48.67 -13.39
CA ASN A 454 10.51 49.58 -12.61
C ASN A 454 10.16 49.64 -11.13
N SER A 455 9.17 48.88 -10.66
CA SER A 455 8.77 48.77 -9.24
C SER A 455 9.30 47.49 -8.64
#